data_5f466bd9d6ca3683676cbf91a41f3c86
#
_entry.id   5f466bd9d6ca3683676cbf91a41f3c86
#
_cell.length_a   1.000
_cell.length_b   1.000
_cell.length_c   1.000
_cell.angle_alpha   90.00
_cell.angle_beta   90.00
_cell.angle_gamma   90.00
#
_symmetry.space_group_name_H-M   'P 1'
#
loop_
_entity.id
_entity.type
_entity.pdbx_description
1 polymer ?
#
loop_
_entity_poly.entity_id
_entity_poly.type
_entity_poly.pdbx_seq_one_letter_code
_entity_poly.pdbx_strand_id
1 'polypeptide(L)'
;MSKNNILIVDDDENIAELISLYLNKECYETEIAASGTEALQLFEEYSPDLVLLDVMLPGMDGYQVCTEIRKTSNTPIIMLSAKGEVFDKVLGLKIGADDYIVKPFDSNELVARVGALLRRSAMTESAQK
;
A
#
# COMPACT_ATOMS: atom_id res chain seq x y z
N MET A 1 1.25 -23.22 -0.62
CA MET A 1 0.73 -21.92 -1.08
C MET A 1 1.69 -20.82 -0.73
N SER A 2 2.00 -19.96 -1.69
CA SER A 2 2.85 -18.81 -1.41
C SER A 2 2.07 -17.77 -0.62
N LYS A 3 2.75 -17.08 0.29
CA LYS A 3 2.17 -15.99 1.04
C LYS A 3 2.07 -14.76 0.17
N ASN A 4 1.05 -13.93 0.42
CA ASN A 4 0.96 -12.63 -0.23
C ASN A 4 2.05 -11.72 0.32
N ASN A 5 2.63 -10.93 -0.55
CA ASN A 5 3.70 -9.99 -0.21
C ASN A 5 3.15 -8.57 -0.26
N ILE A 6 3.37 -7.82 0.81
CA ILE A 6 2.86 -6.45 0.93
C ILE A 6 4.04 -5.49 1.07
N LEU A 7 4.07 -4.47 0.22
CA LEU A 7 5.07 -3.41 0.30
C LEU A 7 4.50 -2.27 1.15
N ILE A 8 5.22 -1.93 2.21
CA ILE A 8 4.85 -0.85 3.13
C ILE A 8 5.76 0.33 2.85
N VAL A 9 5.19 1.47 2.47
CA VAL A 9 5.96 2.67 2.14
C VAL A 9 5.62 3.77 3.13
N ASP A 10 6.52 4.02 4.07
CA ASP A 10 6.35 5.02 5.12
C ASP A 10 7.73 5.42 5.64
N ASP A 11 8.00 6.72 5.73
CA ASP A 11 9.28 7.21 6.23
C ASP A 11 9.38 7.16 7.75
N ASP A 12 8.28 6.93 8.45
CA ASP A 12 8.28 6.69 9.90
C ASP A 12 8.51 5.20 10.16
N GLU A 13 9.73 4.87 10.56
CA GLU A 13 10.13 3.49 10.83
C GLU A 13 9.23 2.79 11.84
N ASN A 14 8.81 3.51 12.89
CA ASN A 14 8.00 2.91 13.94
C ASN A 14 6.64 2.51 13.42
N ILE A 15 6.04 3.35 12.59
CA ILE A 15 4.74 3.05 11.97
C ILE A 15 4.89 1.89 10.99
N ALA A 16 5.92 1.92 10.15
CA ALA A 16 6.15 0.85 9.18
C ALA A 16 6.34 -0.50 9.87
N GLU A 17 7.13 -0.54 10.94
CA GLU A 17 7.35 -1.78 11.69
C GLU A 17 6.09 -2.27 12.37
N LEU A 18 5.27 -1.35 12.90
CA LEU A 18 4.01 -1.72 13.53
C LEU A 18 3.05 -2.34 12.51
N ILE A 19 2.95 -1.74 11.33
CA ILE A 19 2.13 -2.28 10.25
C ILE A 19 2.63 -3.67 9.85
N SER A 20 3.95 -3.81 9.70
CA SER A 20 4.56 -5.09 9.37
C SER A 20 4.21 -6.16 10.41
N LEU A 21 4.26 -5.80 11.70
CA LEU A 21 3.90 -6.73 12.77
C LEU A 21 2.45 -7.21 12.65
N TYR A 22 1.52 -6.29 12.41
CA TYR A 22 0.10 -6.65 12.26
C TYR A 22 -0.10 -7.58 11.07
N LEU A 23 0.55 -7.29 9.95
CA LEU A 23 0.39 -8.08 8.73
C LEU A 23 1.07 -9.45 8.84
N ASN A 24 2.22 -9.51 9.49
CA ASN A 24 2.91 -10.80 9.71
C ASN A 24 2.06 -11.74 10.56
N LYS A 25 1.30 -11.21 11.52
CA LYS A 25 0.38 -12.03 12.32
C LYS A 25 -0.72 -12.67 11.47
N GLU A 26 -1.04 -12.05 10.34
CA GLU A 26 -2.05 -12.57 9.39
C GLU A 26 -1.39 -13.39 8.29
N CYS A 27 -0.14 -13.77 8.48
CA CYS A 27 0.62 -14.62 7.55
C CYS A 27 0.96 -13.94 6.22
N TYR A 28 1.00 -12.63 6.17
CA TYR A 28 1.52 -11.90 5.01
C TYR A 28 3.02 -11.68 5.16
N GLU A 29 3.74 -11.67 4.06
CA GLU A 29 5.13 -11.26 4.03
C GLU A 29 5.17 -9.76 3.72
N THR A 30 6.15 -9.04 4.30
CA THR A 30 6.23 -7.60 4.15
C THR A 30 7.63 -7.16 3.75
N GLU A 31 7.68 -6.08 2.96
CA GLU A 31 8.89 -5.33 2.65
C GLU A 31 8.62 -3.88 3.00
N ILE A 32 9.62 -3.17 3.51
CA ILE A 32 9.46 -1.78 3.94
C ILE A 32 10.36 -0.87 3.10
N ALA A 33 9.77 0.20 2.56
CA ALA A 33 10.49 1.25 1.87
C ALA A 33 10.31 2.56 2.65
N ALA A 34 11.37 3.30 2.85
CA ALA A 34 11.35 4.56 3.60
C ALA A 34 11.19 5.79 2.71
N SER A 35 11.19 5.61 1.39
CA SER A 35 11.05 6.71 0.44
C SER A 35 10.36 6.22 -0.82
N GLY A 36 9.90 7.17 -1.64
CA GLY A 36 9.28 6.85 -2.92
C GLY A 36 10.23 6.16 -3.88
N THR A 37 11.48 6.61 -3.92
CA THR A 37 12.49 6.00 -4.80
C THR A 37 12.74 4.56 -4.43
N GLU A 38 12.92 4.28 -3.13
CA GLU A 38 13.10 2.92 -2.64
C GLU A 38 11.87 2.06 -2.92
N ALA A 39 10.68 2.66 -2.76
CA ALA A 39 9.43 1.95 -3.02
C ALA A 39 9.36 1.44 -4.47
N LEU A 40 9.75 2.27 -5.43
CA LEU A 40 9.72 1.88 -6.84
C LEU A 40 10.73 0.78 -7.14
N GLN A 41 11.91 0.83 -6.50
CA GLN A 41 12.92 -0.23 -6.63
C GLN A 41 12.41 -1.55 -6.08
N LEU A 42 11.84 -1.53 -4.87
CA LEU A 42 11.32 -2.74 -4.24
C LEU A 42 10.09 -3.27 -4.96
N PHE A 43 9.29 -2.37 -5.52
CA PHE A 43 8.11 -2.77 -6.31
C PHE A 43 8.53 -3.64 -7.50
N GLU A 44 9.55 -3.22 -8.23
CA GLU A 44 10.06 -4.00 -9.36
C GLU A 44 10.69 -5.31 -8.90
N GLU A 45 11.47 -5.24 -7.82
CA GLU A 45 12.25 -6.38 -7.34
C GLU A 45 11.38 -7.50 -6.77
N TYR A 46 10.36 -7.14 -5.98
CA TYR A 46 9.55 -8.12 -5.25
C TYR A 46 8.17 -8.37 -5.82
N SER A 47 7.70 -7.53 -6.75
CA SER A 47 6.36 -7.64 -7.34
C SER A 47 5.28 -7.88 -6.28
N PRO A 48 5.09 -6.93 -5.36
CA PRO A 48 4.15 -7.15 -4.24
C PRO A 48 2.71 -7.31 -4.73
N ASP A 49 1.91 -7.97 -3.92
CA ASP A 49 0.49 -8.19 -4.19
C ASP A 49 -0.35 -6.99 -3.80
N LEU A 50 0.17 -6.11 -2.94
CA LEU A 50 -0.51 -4.92 -2.47
C LEU A 50 0.52 -3.92 -1.94
N VAL A 51 0.24 -2.63 -2.07
CA VAL A 51 1.11 -1.56 -1.56
C VAL A 51 0.34 -0.71 -0.57
N LEU A 52 0.91 -0.50 0.61
CA LEU A 52 0.45 0.47 1.59
C LEU A 52 1.36 1.69 1.45
N LEU A 53 0.81 2.84 1.13
CA LEU A 53 1.59 3.97 0.62
C LEU A 53 1.24 5.25 1.36
N ASP A 54 2.19 5.76 2.16
CA ASP A 54 2.03 7.03 2.83
C ASP A 54 1.94 8.17 1.79
N VAL A 55 0.97 9.04 1.96
CA VAL A 55 0.79 10.21 1.08
C VAL A 55 1.96 11.19 1.24
N MET A 56 2.39 11.42 2.49
CA MET A 56 3.42 12.43 2.79
C MET A 56 4.78 11.79 2.96
N LEU A 57 5.50 11.66 1.84
CA LEU A 57 6.87 11.16 1.84
C LEU A 57 7.82 12.29 1.46
N PRO A 58 9.06 12.29 1.97
CA PRO A 58 10.05 13.28 1.55
C PRO A 58 10.45 13.04 0.10
N GLY A 59 10.65 14.13 -0.64
CA GLY A 59 11.01 14.05 -2.06
C GLY A 59 9.81 13.66 -2.91
N MET A 60 9.78 12.43 -3.38
CA MET A 60 8.66 11.90 -4.17
C MET A 60 7.52 11.50 -3.23
N ASP A 61 6.38 12.18 -3.30
CA ASP A 61 5.24 11.89 -2.42
C ASP A 61 4.46 10.65 -2.87
N GLY A 62 3.47 10.26 -2.06
CA GLY A 62 2.67 9.06 -2.33
C GLY A 62 1.88 9.13 -3.63
N TYR A 63 1.39 10.29 -4.00
CA TYR A 63 0.65 10.45 -5.27
C TYR A 63 1.57 10.16 -6.46
N GLN A 64 2.81 10.65 -6.40
CA GLN A 64 3.79 10.42 -7.45
C GLN A 64 4.16 8.94 -7.56
N VAL A 65 4.35 8.28 -6.42
CA VAL A 65 4.64 6.83 -6.41
C VAL A 65 3.49 6.05 -7.03
N CYS A 66 2.26 6.37 -6.64
CA CYS A 66 1.07 5.72 -7.18
C CYS A 66 0.99 5.91 -8.69
N THR A 67 1.23 7.13 -9.17
CA THR A 67 1.21 7.43 -10.59
C THR A 67 2.24 6.58 -11.35
N GLU A 68 3.44 6.45 -10.80
CA GLU A 68 4.50 5.65 -11.44
C GLU A 68 4.13 4.17 -11.49
N ILE A 69 3.59 3.63 -10.39
CA ILE A 69 3.16 2.23 -10.36
C ILE A 69 2.07 1.98 -11.39
N ARG A 70 1.12 2.91 -11.51
CA ARG A 70 -0.01 2.75 -12.44
C ARG A 70 0.37 2.78 -13.91
N LYS A 71 1.57 3.25 -14.25
CA LYS A 71 2.04 3.19 -15.63
C LYS A 71 2.21 1.76 -16.12
N THR A 72 2.51 0.83 -15.21
CA THR A 72 2.86 -0.55 -15.58
C THR A 72 2.06 -1.61 -14.82
N SER A 73 1.24 -1.23 -13.85
CA SER A 73 0.62 -2.24 -12.97
C SER A 73 -0.72 -1.79 -12.40
N ASN A 74 -1.59 -2.76 -12.15
CA ASN A 74 -2.86 -2.57 -11.46
C ASN A 74 -2.82 -3.12 -10.04
N THR A 75 -1.63 -3.31 -9.49
CA THR A 75 -1.48 -3.78 -8.10
C THR A 75 -2.30 -2.91 -7.14
N PRO A 76 -3.09 -3.50 -6.24
CA PRO A 76 -3.88 -2.72 -5.29
C PRO A 76 -3.02 -1.78 -4.44
N ILE A 77 -3.48 -0.54 -4.28
CA ILE A 77 -2.77 0.48 -3.49
C ILE A 77 -3.74 1.07 -2.47
N ILE A 78 -3.33 1.05 -1.20
CA ILE A 78 -4.03 1.75 -0.13
C ILE A 78 -3.17 2.94 0.29
N MET A 79 -3.75 4.15 0.24
CA MET A 79 -3.06 5.35 0.69
C MET A 79 -3.19 5.50 2.20
N LEU A 80 -2.11 5.91 2.86
CA LEU A 80 -2.09 6.19 4.30
C LEU A 80 -1.96 7.70 4.49
N SER A 81 -2.84 8.29 5.30
CA SER A 81 -2.85 9.73 5.54
C SER A 81 -3.00 10.00 7.02
N ALA A 82 -2.24 10.95 7.56
CA ALA A 82 -2.37 11.31 8.97
C ALA A 82 -3.59 12.21 9.17
N LYS A 83 -4.22 12.08 10.35
CA LYS A 83 -5.32 12.95 10.73
C LYS A 83 -4.83 14.39 10.74
N GLY A 84 -5.56 15.26 10.07
CA GLY A 84 -5.22 16.68 9.97
C GLY A 84 -4.32 17.03 8.80
N GLU A 85 -3.77 16.05 8.09
CA GLU A 85 -3.03 16.31 6.87
C GLU A 85 -3.99 16.62 5.72
N VAL A 86 -3.52 17.41 4.76
CA VAL A 86 -4.28 17.65 3.55
C VAL A 86 -4.20 16.41 2.67
N PHE A 87 -5.30 15.71 2.54
CA PHE A 87 -5.41 14.55 1.67
C PHE A 87 -6.46 14.83 0.60
N ASP A 88 -6.01 14.82 -0.64
CA ASP A 88 -6.94 15.01 -1.75
C ASP A 88 -7.45 13.64 -2.21
N LYS A 89 -8.61 13.27 -1.68
CA LYS A 89 -9.24 11.99 -1.98
C LYS A 89 -9.61 11.88 -3.46
N VAL A 90 -10.04 12.97 -4.05
CA VAL A 90 -10.41 13.00 -5.47
C VAL A 90 -9.18 12.75 -6.33
N LEU A 91 -8.07 13.40 -6.01
CA LEU A 91 -6.81 13.19 -6.71
C LEU A 91 -6.35 11.73 -6.57
N GLY A 92 -6.40 11.19 -5.36
CA GLY A 92 -6.03 9.80 -5.11
C GLY A 92 -6.82 8.82 -5.97
N LEU A 93 -8.14 9.03 -6.07
CA LEU A 93 -8.99 8.17 -6.90
C LEU A 93 -8.66 8.34 -8.38
N LYS A 94 -8.40 9.56 -8.84
CA LYS A 94 -8.07 9.83 -10.24
C LYS A 94 -6.77 9.15 -10.67
N ILE A 95 -5.77 9.10 -9.80
CA ILE A 95 -4.48 8.49 -10.14
C ILE A 95 -4.47 6.99 -9.88
N GLY A 96 -5.54 6.44 -9.34
CA GLY A 96 -5.73 5.00 -9.28
C GLY A 96 -5.51 4.31 -7.93
N ALA A 97 -5.58 5.05 -6.82
CA ALA A 97 -5.59 4.43 -5.50
C ALA A 97 -6.90 3.66 -5.30
N ASP A 98 -6.83 2.52 -4.65
CA ASP A 98 -7.98 1.63 -4.45
C ASP A 98 -8.71 1.90 -3.14
N ASP A 99 -8.00 2.41 -2.13
CA ASP A 99 -8.58 2.68 -0.82
C ASP A 99 -7.67 3.64 -0.07
N TYR A 100 -8.11 4.09 1.09
CA TYR A 100 -7.29 4.93 1.95
C TYR A 100 -7.59 4.64 3.41
N ILE A 101 -6.60 4.88 4.27
CA ILE A 101 -6.70 4.68 5.71
C ILE A 101 -6.12 5.91 6.39
N VAL A 102 -6.82 6.43 7.41
CA VAL A 102 -6.38 7.61 8.17
C VAL A 102 -5.64 7.15 9.43
N LYS A 103 -4.47 7.74 9.69
CA LYS A 103 -3.71 7.50 10.92
C LYS A 103 -4.23 8.42 12.03
N PRO A 104 -4.26 7.98 13.28
CA PRO A 104 -3.97 6.63 13.75
C PRO A 104 -5.07 5.65 13.34
N PHE A 105 -4.69 4.47 12.91
CA PHE A 105 -5.63 3.45 12.44
C PHE A 105 -5.78 2.33 13.46
N ASP A 106 -6.91 1.64 13.37
CA ASP A 106 -7.14 0.41 14.11
C ASP A 106 -6.51 -0.75 13.34
N SER A 107 -5.80 -1.63 14.05
CA SER A 107 -5.16 -2.80 13.41
C SER A 107 -6.18 -3.69 12.70
N ASN A 108 -7.37 -3.84 13.26
CA ASN A 108 -8.42 -4.63 12.64
C ASN A 108 -8.92 -4.00 11.34
N GLU A 109 -9.02 -2.67 11.30
CA GLU A 109 -9.40 -1.95 10.09
C GLU A 109 -8.35 -2.16 9.00
N LEU A 110 -7.08 -2.01 9.35
CA LEU A 110 -5.98 -2.19 8.40
C LEU A 110 -6.01 -3.59 7.79
N VAL A 111 -6.07 -4.61 8.64
CA VAL A 111 -6.09 -6.00 8.20
C VAL A 111 -7.31 -6.29 7.33
N ALA A 112 -8.48 -5.78 7.72
CA ALA A 112 -9.71 -6.01 6.96
C ALA A 112 -9.65 -5.39 5.56
N ARG A 113 -9.13 -4.17 5.44
CA ARG A 113 -9.05 -3.50 4.14
C ARG A 113 -8.01 -4.17 3.23
N VAL A 114 -6.88 -4.57 3.79
CA VAL A 114 -5.85 -5.32 3.05
C VAL A 114 -6.44 -6.63 2.52
N GLY A 115 -7.09 -7.39 3.40
CA GLY A 115 -7.70 -8.67 3.02
C GLY A 115 -8.76 -8.51 1.95
N ALA A 116 -9.59 -7.47 2.06
CA ALA A 116 -10.66 -7.22 1.08
C ALA A 116 -10.10 -6.95 -0.32
N LEU A 117 -9.04 -6.13 -0.41
CA LEU A 117 -8.43 -5.82 -1.70
C LEU A 117 -7.71 -7.02 -2.29
N LEU A 118 -7.04 -7.82 -1.47
CA LEU A 118 -6.38 -9.02 -1.96
C LEU A 118 -7.39 -10.03 -2.51
N ARG A 119 -8.53 -10.20 -1.85
CA ARG A 119 -9.60 -11.09 -2.35
C ARG A 119 -10.17 -10.57 -3.66
N ARG A 120 -10.40 -9.27 -3.76
CA ARG A 120 -10.95 -8.66 -4.98
C ARG A 120 -9.99 -8.84 -6.15
N SER A 121 -8.69 -8.64 -5.93
CA SER A 121 -7.67 -8.81 -6.95
C SER A 121 -7.61 -10.26 -7.44
N ALA A 122 -7.65 -11.21 -6.52
CA ALA A 122 -7.64 -12.63 -6.86
C ALA A 122 -8.88 -13.03 -7.67
N MET A 123 -10.05 -12.51 -7.31
CA MET A 123 -11.30 -12.77 -8.04
C MET A 123 -11.24 -12.20 -9.46
N THR A 124 -10.68 -11.01 -9.62
CA THR A 124 -10.53 -10.39 -10.93
C THR A 124 -9.60 -11.22 -11.82
N GLU A 125 -8.49 -11.68 -11.27
CA GLU A 125 -7.56 -12.55 -12.01
C GLU A 125 -8.24 -13.85 -12.43
N SER A 126 -9.01 -14.46 -11.53
CA SER A 126 -9.75 -15.68 -11.84
C SER A 126 -10.76 -15.46 -12.95
N ALA A 127 -11.46 -14.32 -12.92
CA ALA A 127 -12.48 -13.99 -13.93
C ALA A 127 -11.90 -13.78 -15.31
N GLN A 128 -10.62 -13.41 -15.40
CA GLN A 128 -9.94 -13.16 -16.67
C GLN A 128 -9.40 -14.43 -17.33
N LYS A 129 -9.42 -15.52 -16.63
CA LYS A 129 -9.02 -16.81 -17.18
C LYS A 129 -10.20 -17.49 -17.84
#